data_0dedabc08731090725b1ba94f8429529
#
_entry.id   0dedabc08731090725b1ba94f8429529
#
_cell.length_a   1.000
_cell.length_b   1.000
_cell.length_c   1.000
_cell.angle_alpha   90.00
_cell.angle_beta   90.00
_cell.angle_gamma   90.00
#
_symmetry.space_group_name_H-M   'P 1'
#
loop_
_entity.id
_entity.type
_entity.pdbx_description
1 polymer ?
#
loop_
_entity_poly.entity_id
_entity_poly.type
_entity_poly.pdbx_seq_one_letter_code
_entity_poly.pdbx_strand_id
1 'polypeptide(L)'
;MLDIWDYQRLAMRTSPEGHDRILNGCMGLIGESGEVVDLVKKWKFQSGDHAQLPKDKMIEELGDVLWYCAEVSTGMGSDMIRVQKRRGLNGLTYDGKIHLEVLFLSKLAQSMTDALIYADEWSPDPMVVVIRIMDVIGYILKTYCGSTLAECMERNIEKLKKRYPDGFSPERSLHREG
;
A
#
# COMPACT_ATOMS: atom_id res chain seq x y z
N MET A 1 3.48 -3.25 -19.28
CA MET A 1 2.64 -3.35 -18.08
C MET A 1 3.42 -4.13 -17.04
N LEU A 2 3.75 -3.48 -15.93
CA LEU A 2 4.52 -4.05 -14.84
C LEU A 2 3.70 -5.13 -14.13
N ASP A 3 4.25 -6.33 -13.97
CA ASP A 3 3.60 -7.37 -13.18
C ASP A 3 3.98 -7.25 -11.69
N ILE A 4 3.26 -7.97 -10.83
CA ILE A 4 3.40 -7.87 -9.38
C ILE A 4 4.77 -8.40 -8.90
N TRP A 5 5.31 -9.40 -9.55
CA TRP A 5 6.62 -9.95 -9.20
C TRP A 5 7.75 -8.98 -9.53
N ASP A 6 7.72 -8.41 -10.73
CA ASP A 6 8.66 -7.36 -11.14
C ASP A 6 8.53 -6.12 -10.26
N TYR A 7 7.29 -5.75 -9.89
CA TYR A 7 7.07 -4.65 -8.95
C TYR A 7 7.77 -4.90 -7.62
N GLN A 8 7.52 -6.05 -6.97
CA GLN A 8 8.15 -6.39 -5.69
C GLN A 8 9.69 -6.32 -5.80
N ARG A 9 10.27 -6.93 -6.83
CA ARG A 9 11.71 -6.92 -7.05
C ARG A 9 12.27 -5.51 -7.23
N LEU A 10 11.60 -4.65 -8.00
CA LEU A 10 12.03 -3.27 -8.25
C LEU A 10 11.82 -2.37 -7.04
N ALA A 11 10.74 -2.53 -6.30
CA ALA A 11 10.45 -1.79 -5.07
C ALA A 11 11.52 -2.09 -4.01
N MET A 12 11.88 -3.34 -3.83
CA MET A 12 12.85 -3.77 -2.81
C MET A 12 14.29 -3.31 -3.08
N ARG A 13 14.62 -2.83 -4.27
CA ARG A 13 15.89 -2.12 -4.51
C ARG A 13 16.06 -0.85 -3.68
N THR A 14 14.95 -0.28 -3.22
CA THR A 14 14.90 0.97 -2.44
C THR A 14 14.66 0.71 -0.96
N SER A 15 14.66 -0.55 -0.54
CA SER A 15 14.58 -0.95 0.86
C SER A 15 15.98 -0.99 1.50
N PRO A 16 16.17 -0.50 2.73
CA PRO A 16 17.44 -0.62 3.45
C PRO A 16 17.89 -2.07 3.60
N GLU A 17 19.20 -2.30 3.61
CA GLU A 17 19.76 -3.60 3.93
C GLU A 17 19.86 -3.81 5.46
N GLY A 18 19.75 -5.07 5.92
CA GLY A 18 20.03 -5.46 7.29
C GLY A 18 19.03 -4.99 8.34
N HIS A 19 17.88 -4.42 7.95
CA HIS A 19 16.83 -4.01 8.88
C HIS A 19 15.73 -5.05 9.04
N ASP A 20 14.92 -4.92 10.09
CA ASP A 20 13.71 -5.72 10.30
C ASP A 20 12.59 -5.29 9.35
N ARG A 21 12.45 -6.03 8.24
CA ARG A 21 11.44 -5.78 7.20
C ARG A 21 10.00 -5.94 7.70
N ILE A 22 9.78 -6.85 8.64
CA ILE A 22 8.45 -7.08 9.21
C ILE A 22 8.02 -5.87 10.02
N LEU A 23 8.87 -5.44 10.96
CA LEU A 23 8.57 -4.28 11.79
C LEU A 23 8.45 -2.99 10.95
N ASN A 24 9.41 -2.74 10.04
CA ASN A 24 9.37 -1.61 9.13
C ASN A 24 8.10 -1.62 8.27
N GLY A 25 7.76 -2.77 7.72
CA GLY A 25 6.58 -2.94 6.88
C GLY A 25 5.28 -2.70 7.62
N CYS A 26 5.11 -3.23 8.84
CA CYS A 26 3.94 -2.99 9.67
C CYS A 26 3.78 -1.51 10.03
N MET A 27 4.86 -0.84 10.47
CA MET A 27 4.84 0.59 10.80
C MET A 27 4.48 1.43 9.56
N GLY A 28 5.08 1.11 8.42
CA GLY A 28 4.84 1.82 7.17
C GLY A 28 3.43 1.62 6.62
N LEU A 29 2.87 0.41 6.68
CA LEU A 29 1.49 0.16 6.28
C LEU A 29 0.51 1.01 7.09
N ILE A 30 0.71 1.13 8.40
CA ILE A 30 -0.12 1.98 9.27
C ILE A 30 0.06 3.46 8.87
N GLY A 31 1.30 3.93 8.72
CA GLY A 31 1.60 5.31 8.35
C GLY A 31 0.96 5.70 7.02
N GLU A 32 1.28 4.98 5.95
CA GLU A 32 0.81 5.33 4.60
C GLU A 32 -0.71 5.13 4.43
N SER A 33 -1.30 4.12 5.09
CA SER A 33 -2.76 4.03 5.11
C SER A 33 -3.41 5.21 5.85
N GLY A 34 -2.73 5.78 6.85
CA GLY A 34 -3.11 7.00 7.55
C GLY A 34 -3.07 8.23 6.61
N GLU A 35 -2.06 8.34 5.75
CA GLU A 35 -1.98 9.43 4.74
C GLU A 35 -3.15 9.32 3.74
N VAL A 36 -3.50 8.13 3.29
CA VAL A 36 -4.68 7.90 2.45
C VAL A 36 -5.97 8.34 3.16
N VAL A 37 -6.13 8.01 4.44
CA VAL A 37 -7.29 8.45 5.26
C VAL A 37 -7.30 9.96 5.42
N ASP A 38 -6.15 10.59 5.71
CA ASP A 38 -6.05 12.04 5.89
C ASP A 38 -6.38 12.81 4.60
N LEU A 39 -5.93 12.28 3.45
CA LEU A 39 -6.27 12.84 2.15
C LEU A 39 -7.78 12.87 1.90
N VAL A 40 -8.48 11.76 2.15
CA VAL A 40 -9.94 11.70 2.00
C VAL A 40 -10.65 12.55 3.04
N LYS A 41 -10.16 12.59 4.28
CA LYS A 41 -10.69 13.46 5.34
C LYS A 41 -10.60 14.94 4.94
N LYS A 42 -9.43 15.39 4.46
CA LYS A 42 -9.21 16.77 4.00
C LYS A 42 -10.13 17.11 2.84
N TRP A 43 -10.18 16.25 1.84
CA TRP A 43 -11.08 16.44 0.70
C TRP A 43 -12.55 16.52 1.11
N LYS A 44 -12.99 15.61 1.99
CA LYS A 44 -14.41 15.50 2.35
C LYS A 44 -14.89 16.63 3.28
N PHE A 45 -14.05 17.10 4.19
CA PHE A 45 -14.47 17.97 5.28
C PHE A 45 -13.81 19.35 5.30
N GLN A 46 -12.73 19.56 4.55
CA GLN A 46 -11.95 20.79 4.56
C GLN A 46 -11.88 21.47 3.20
N SER A 47 -12.13 20.73 2.12
CA SER A 47 -12.23 21.31 0.77
C SER A 47 -13.69 21.72 0.52
N GLY A 48 -13.93 22.88 -0.10
CA GLY A 48 -15.28 23.38 -0.36
C GLY A 48 -16.15 22.40 -1.17
N ASP A 49 -17.45 22.65 -1.19
CA ASP A 49 -18.50 21.76 -1.73
C ASP A 49 -18.29 21.25 -3.18
N HIS A 50 -17.41 21.88 -3.94
CA HIS A 50 -17.12 21.52 -5.34
C HIS A 50 -15.71 20.97 -5.57
N ALA A 51 -14.96 20.71 -4.50
CA ALA A 51 -13.61 20.18 -4.63
C ALA A 51 -13.60 18.76 -5.19
N GLN A 52 -12.78 18.54 -6.21
CA GLN A 52 -12.58 17.21 -6.76
C GLN A 52 -11.62 16.40 -5.89
N LEU A 53 -11.84 15.08 -5.83
CA LEU A 53 -10.91 14.18 -5.18
C LEU A 53 -9.51 14.35 -5.81
N PRO A 54 -8.44 14.54 -5.02
CA PRO A 54 -7.07 14.68 -5.52
C PRO A 54 -6.52 13.32 -5.98
N LYS A 55 -6.94 12.89 -7.18
CA LYS A 55 -6.72 11.54 -7.71
C LYS A 55 -5.24 11.18 -7.85
N ASP A 56 -4.42 12.11 -8.35
CA ASP A 56 -2.99 11.83 -8.54
C ASP A 56 -2.28 11.61 -7.20
N LYS A 57 -2.62 12.43 -6.19
CA LYS A 57 -2.09 12.23 -4.83
C LYS A 57 -2.60 10.94 -4.21
N MET A 58 -3.87 10.59 -4.45
CA MET A 58 -4.44 9.30 -4.01
C MET A 58 -3.68 8.11 -4.61
N ILE A 59 -3.37 8.16 -5.91
CA ILE A 59 -2.60 7.10 -6.58
C ILE A 59 -1.18 7.00 -5.99
N GLU A 60 -0.57 8.14 -5.67
CA GLU A 60 0.75 8.20 -5.05
C GLU A 60 0.77 7.51 -3.67
N GLU A 61 -0.14 7.90 -2.75
CA GLU A 61 -0.22 7.33 -1.41
C GLU A 61 -0.56 5.84 -1.42
N LEU A 62 -1.48 5.43 -2.31
CA LEU A 62 -1.78 4.01 -2.50
C LEU A 62 -0.57 3.22 -3.04
N GLY A 63 0.28 3.86 -3.86
CA GLY A 63 1.55 3.30 -4.30
C GLY A 63 2.52 3.07 -3.14
N ASP A 64 2.55 3.98 -2.17
CA ASP A 64 3.40 3.83 -0.98
C ASP A 64 2.89 2.72 -0.05
N VAL A 65 1.57 2.56 0.09
CA VAL A 65 1.00 1.37 0.77
C VAL A 65 1.41 0.07 0.06
N LEU A 66 1.39 0.03 -1.28
CA LEU A 66 1.84 -1.14 -2.04
C LEU A 66 3.33 -1.44 -1.85
N TRP A 67 4.17 -0.42 -1.70
CA TRP A 67 5.59 -0.59 -1.39
C TRP A 67 5.77 -1.34 -0.07
N TYR A 68 5.02 -0.96 0.97
CA TYR A 68 5.08 -1.66 2.26
C TYR A 68 4.44 -3.05 2.23
N CYS A 69 3.48 -3.31 1.34
CA CYS A 69 3.04 -4.69 1.06
C CYS A 69 4.18 -5.55 0.49
N ALA A 70 5.00 -4.98 -0.40
CA ALA A 70 6.18 -5.67 -0.94
C ALA A 70 7.25 -5.90 0.14
N GLU A 71 7.46 -4.93 1.04
CA GLU A 71 8.38 -5.01 2.16
C GLU A 71 8.03 -6.15 3.12
N VAL A 72 6.76 -6.19 3.58
CA VAL A 72 6.26 -7.26 4.46
C VAL A 72 6.34 -8.62 3.77
N SER A 73 5.89 -8.71 2.51
CA SER A 73 5.93 -9.97 1.76
C SER A 73 7.36 -10.51 1.64
N THR A 74 8.32 -9.62 1.36
CA THR A 74 9.74 -9.98 1.30
C THR A 74 10.28 -10.40 2.66
N GLY A 75 9.90 -9.70 3.73
CA GLY A 75 10.25 -10.05 5.11
C GLY A 75 9.75 -11.44 5.52
N MET A 76 8.60 -11.86 5.03
CA MET A 76 8.04 -13.21 5.21
C MET A 76 8.66 -14.27 4.29
N GLY A 77 9.59 -13.91 3.41
CA GLY A 77 10.12 -14.82 2.38
C GLY A 77 9.07 -15.23 1.35
N SER A 78 8.09 -14.39 1.10
CA SER A 78 6.95 -14.67 0.21
C SER A 78 6.93 -13.74 -1.00
N ASP A 79 6.36 -14.25 -2.10
CA ASP A 79 6.12 -13.46 -3.30
C ASP A 79 4.68 -12.92 -3.32
N MET A 80 4.50 -11.64 -3.60
CA MET A 80 3.18 -11.02 -3.79
C MET A 80 2.36 -11.72 -4.91
N ILE A 81 3.01 -12.35 -5.89
CA ILE A 81 2.34 -13.10 -6.97
C ILE A 81 1.63 -14.36 -6.47
N ARG A 82 2.16 -15.03 -5.44
CA ARG A 82 1.50 -16.20 -4.83
C ARG A 82 0.19 -15.81 -4.16
N VAL A 83 0.15 -14.59 -3.66
CA VAL A 83 -0.99 -13.94 -3.04
C VAL A 83 -2.11 -13.76 -4.09
N GLN A 84 -1.80 -13.21 -5.26
CA GLN A 84 -2.79 -12.97 -6.30
C GLN A 84 -3.43 -14.25 -6.86
N LYS A 85 -2.68 -15.37 -6.91
CA LYS A 85 -3.21 -16.67 -7.38
C LYS A 85 -4.17 -17.35 -6.42
N ARG A 86 -4.20 -16.94 -5.16
CA ARG A 86 -5.18 -17.42 -4.17
C ARG A 86 -6.56 -16.74 -4.28
N ARG A 87 -6.90 -16.19 -5.45
CA ARG A 87 -8.20 -15.60 -5.74
C ARG A 87 -9.34 -16.55 -5.37
N GLY A 88 -10.08 -16.19 -4.37
CA GLY A 88 -11.21 -16.95 -3.83
C GLY A 88 -11.83 -16.29 -2.61
N LEU A 89 -11.34 -15.11 -2.21
CA LEU A 89 -11.95 -14.35 -1.12
C LEU A 89 -13.15 -13.55 -1.66
N ASN A 90 -14.15 -14.29 -2.15
CA ASN A 90 -15.47 -13.75 -2.39
C ASN A 90 -16.03 -13.27 -1.05
N GLY A 91 -16.31 -11.99 -0.91
CA GLY A 91 -16.99 -11.49 0.29
C GLY A 91 -16.67 -10.04 0.69
N LEU A 92 -15.80 -9.33 -0.01
CA LEU A 92 -15.69 -7.89 0.19
C LEU A 92 -16.81 -7.20 -0.58
N THR A 93 -17.85 -6.77 0.14
CA THR A 93 -18.85 -5.85 -0.38
C THR A 93 -18.36 -4.43 -0.11
N TYR A 94 -18.16 -3.68 -1.18
CA TYR A 94 -17.81 -2.27 -1.10
C TYR A 94 -19.09 -1.43 -1.18
N ASP A 95 -19.26 -0.50 -0.23
CA ASP A 95 -20.48 0.33 -0.15
C ASP A 95 -20.49 1.48 -1.17
N GLY A 96 -19.44 1.61 -1.98
CA GLY A 96 -19.31 2.74 -2.92
C GLY A 96 -19.07 4.09 -2.24
N LYS A 97 -18.58 4.08 -1.01
CA LYS A 97 -18.30 5.27 -0.21
C LYS A 97 -16.81 5.31 0.14
N ILE A 98 -16.04 6.08 -0.59
CA ILE A 98 -14.57 6.15 -0.47
C ILE A 98 -14.07 6.25 0.98
N HIS A 99 -14.76 7.00 1.85
CA HIS A 99 -14.35 7.14 3.25
C HIS A 99 -14.46 5.83 4.04
N LEU A 100 -15.36 4.92 3.68
CA LEU A 100 -15.44 3.59 4.29
C LEU A 100 -14.34 2.68 3.77
N GLU A 101 -14.02 2.77 2.48
CA GLU A 101 -12.97 1.98 1.84
C GLU A 101 -11.58 2.32 2.42
N VAL A 102 -11.27 3.61 2.61
CA VAL A 102 -9.98 4.00 3.20
C VAL A 102 -9.88 3.67 4.68
N LEU A 103 -10.98 3.73 5.44
CA LEU A 103 -11.01 3.26 6.83
C LEU A 103 -10.82 1.75 6.90
N PHE A 104 -11.39 1.00 5.94
CA PHE A 104 -11.19 -0.44 5.85
C PHE A 104 -9.74 -0.78 5.48
N LEU A 105 -9.11 -0.03 4.57
CA LEU A 105 -7.69 -0.15 4.25
C LEU A 105 -6.82 0.04 5.51
N SER A 106 -7.07 1.08 6.29
CA SER A 106 -6.36 1.34 7.54
C SER A 106 -6.57 0.22 8.58
N LYS A 107 -7.78 -0.36 8.66
CA LYS A 107 -8.04 -1.53 9.50
C LYS A 107 -7.24 -2.75 9.07
N LEU A 108 -7.09 -2.99 7.76
CA LEU A 108 -6.28 -4.09 7.24
C LEU A 108 -4.79 -3.87 7.53
N ALA A 109 -4.30 -2.62 7.42
CA ALA A 109 -2.93 -2.28 7.81
C ALA A 109 -2.66 -2.60 9.30
N GLN A 110 -3.60 -2.29 10.19
CA GLN A 110 -3.51 -2.67 11.61
C GLN A 110 -3.55 -4.19 11.78
N SER A 111 -4.41 -4.90 11.04
CA SER A 111 -4.49 -6.38 11.10
C SER A 111 -3.19 -7.07 10.70
N MET A 112 -2.33 -6.41 9.90
CA MET A 112 -0.98 -6.93 9.59
C MET A 112 -0.09 -6.96 10.84
N THR A 113 -0.20 -5.93 11.68
CA THR A 113 0.54 -5.90 12.96
C THR A 113 0.04 -7.01 13.90
N ASP A 114 -1.27 -7.22 13.97
CA ASP A 114 -1.85 -8.32 14.74
C ASP A 114 -1.35 -9.68 14.22
N ALA A 115 -1.26 -9.84 12.89
CA ALA A 115 -0.82 -11.08 12.26
C ALA A 115 0.67 -11.41 12.46
N LEU A 116 1.56 -10.41 12.58
CA LEU A 116 3.00 -10.60 12.50
C LEU A 116 3.76 -10.21 13.78
N ILE A 117 3.26 -9.27 14.56
CA ILE A 117 3.92 -8.73 15.76
C ILE A 117 3.26 -9.28 17.04
N TYR A 118 1.92 -9.30 17.07
CA TYR A 118 1.13 -9.75 18.21
C TYR A 118 0.43 -11.08 17.95
N ALA A 119 0.99 -11.90 17.04
CA ALA A 119 0.38 -13.13 16.55
C ALA A 119 -0.07 -14.07 17.69
N ASP A 120 -1.34 -14.46 17.61
CA ASP A 120 -2.00 -15.45 18.46
C ASP A 120 -2.83 -16.44 17.62
N GLU A 121 -3.55 -17.34 18.25
CA GLU A 121 -4.37 -18.36 17.58
C GLU A 121 -5.55 -17.77 16.77
N TRP A 122 -5.92 -16.50 17.03
CA TRP A 122 -7.03 -15.78 16.38
C TRP A 122 -6.54 -14.80 15.30
N SER A 123 -5.24 -14.64 15.16
CA SER A 123 -4.65 -13.69 14.23
C SER A 123 -4.89 -14.11 12.77
N PRO A 124 -5.16 -13.17 11.86
CA PRO A 124 -5.37 -13.49 10.46
C PRO A 124 -4.08 -14.01 9.80
N ASP A 125 -4.22 -14.85 8.75
CA ASP A 125 -3.08 -15.18 7.88
C ASP A 125 -2.55 -13.89 7.22
N PRO A 126 -1.28 -13.51 7.44
CA PRO A 126 -0.74 -12.26 6.91
C PRO A 126 -0.77 -12.19 5.38
N MET A 127 -0.69 -13.34 4.69
CA MET A 127 -0.82 -13.38 3.24
C MET A 127 -2.25 -13.04 2.78
N VAL A 128 -3.25 -13.42 3.55
CA VAL A 128 -4.67 -13.03 3.31
C VAL A 128 -4.83 -11.52 3.52
N VAL A 129 -4.16 -10.94 4.51
CA VAL A 129 -4.21 -9.50 4.76
C VAL A 129 -3.60 -8.72 3.58
N VAL A 130 -2.43 -9.15 3.06
CA VAL A 130 -1.83 -8.53 1.85
C VAL A 130 -2.78 -8.57 0.66
N ILE A 131 -3.42 -9.75 0.40
CA ILE A 131 -4.41 -9.88 -0.69
C ILE A 131 -5.53 -8.85 -0.52
N ARG A 132 -6.09 -8.75 0.66
CA ARG A 132 -7.20 -7.83 0.93
C ARG A 132 -6.80 -6.37 0.78
N ILE A 133 -5.61 -5.99 1.23
CA ILE A 133 -5.07 -4.64 1.01
C ILE A 133 -5.00 -4.34 -0.49
N MET A 134 -4.43 -5.24 -1.28
CA MET A 134 -4.31 -5.08 -2.74
C MET A 134 -5.68 -5.00 -3.43
N ASP A 135 -6.66 -5.80 -2.99
CA ASP A 135 -8.02 -5.78 -3.54
C ASP A 135 -8.73 -4.45 -3.24
N VAL A 136 -8.61 -3.92 -2.01
CA VAL A 136 -9.15 -2.60 -1.62
C VAL A 136 -8.49 -1.49 -2.44
N ILE A 137 -7.17 -1.51 -2.57
CA ILE A 137 -6.43 -0.55 -3.39
C ILE A 137 -6.91 -0.61 -4.85
N GLY A 138 -6.99 -1.79 -5.44
CA GLY A 138 -7.48 -1.97 -6.81
C GLY A 138 -8.91 -1.45 -7.01
N TYR A 139 -9.77 -1.64 -6.03
CA TYR A 139 -11.13 -1.11 -6.04
C TYR A 139 -11.14 0.43 -5.98
N ILE A 140 -10.39 1.04 -5.04
CA ILE A 140 -10.29 2.50 -4.91
C ILE A 140 -9.76 3.12 -6.21
N LEU A 141 -8.67 2.58 -6.76
CA LEU A 141 -8.06 3.05 -7.99
C LEU A 141 -9.05 3.03 -9.16
N LYS A 142 -9.73 1.90 -9.36
CA LYS A 142 -10.69 1.75 -10.46
C LYS A 142 -11.91 2.65 -10.31
N THR A 143 -12.48 2.69 -9.10
CA THR A 143 -13.79 3.32 -8.87
C THR A 143 -13.68 4.83 -8.77
N TYR A 144 -12.63 5.35 -8.11
CA TYR A 144 -12.54 6.77 -7.78
C TYR A 144 -11.44 7.51 -8.54
N CYS A 145 -10.36 6.82 -8.92
CA CYS A 145 -9.23 7.46 -9.59
C CYS A 145 -9.25 7.27 -11.11
N GLY A 146 -9.98 6.27 -11.62
CA GLY A 146 -9.95 5.91 -13.04
C GLY A 146 -8.61 5.29 -13.45
N SER A 147 -7.93 4.64 -12.52
CA SER A 147 -6.61 4.02 -12.68
C SER A 147 -6.65 2.52 -12.36
N THR A 148 -5.54 1.84 -12.58
CA THR A 148 -5.38 0.40 -12.32
C THR A 148 -4.24 0.15 -11.32
N LEU A 149 -4.24 -1.05 -10.72
CA LEU A 149 -3.14 -1.47 -9.84
C LEU A 149 -1.79 -1.44 -10.57
N ALA A 150 -1.75 -1.86 -11.84
CA ALA A 150 -0.54 -1.84 -12.65
C ALA A 150 0.00 -0.42 -12.87
N GLU A 151 -0.86 0.53 -13.23
CA GLU A 151 -0.48 1.94 -13.39
C GLU A 151 0.00 2.56 -12.07
N CYS A 152 -0.64 2.24 -10.96
CA CYS A 152 -0.21 2.68 -9.64
C CYS A 152 1.20 2.15 -9.30
N MET A 153 1.45 0.86 -9.53
CA MET A 153 2.76 0.25 -9.37
C MET A 153 3.82 0.88 -10.27
N GLU A 154 3.51 1.13 -11.54
CA GLU A 154 4.42 1.79 -12.49
C GLU A 154 4.79 3.20 -12.01
N ARG A 155 3.81 4.02 -11.61
CA ARG A 155 4.04 5.38 -11.06
C ARG A 155 4.87 5.35 -9.78
N ASN A 156 4.62 4.39 -8.89
CA ASN A 156 5.42 4.23 -7.67
C ASN A 156 6.89 3.90 -8.00
N ILE A 157 7.15 2.95 -8.92
CA ILE A 157 8.51 2.64 -9.35
C ILE A 157 9.20 3.82 -10.02
N GLU A 158 8.49 4.61 -10.83
CA GLU A 158 9.05 5.83 -11.42
C GLU A 158 9.44 6.87 -10.36
N LYS A 159 8.59 7.07 -9.35
CA LYS A 159 8.90 7.92 -8.17
C LYS A 159 10.16 7.43 -7.46
N LEU A 160 10.22 6.14 -7.17
CA LEU A 160 11.34 5.51 -6.48
C LEU A 160 12.65 5.61 -7.29
N LYS A 161 12.63 5.42 -8.61
CA LYS A 161 13.79 5.60 -9.48
C LYS A 161 14.34 7.02 -9.46
N LYS A 162 13.45 8.02 -9.43
CA LYS A 162 13.87 9.44 -9.32
C LYS A 162 14.51 9.73 -7.97
N ARG A 163 13.94 9.21 -6.88
CA ARG A 163 14.43 9.41 -5.51
C ARG A 163 15.71 8.61 -5.23
N TYR A 164 15.78 7.38 -5.72
CA TYR A 164 16.85 6.41 -5.45
C TYR A 164 17.37 5.79 -6.75
N PRO A 165 18.05 6.56 -7.63
CA PRO A 165 18.53 6.06 -8.93
C PRO A 165 19.48 4.87 -8.78
N ASP A 166 20.32 4.88 -7.75
CA ASP A 166 21.35 3.87 -7.48
C ASP A 166 20.96 2.87 -6.38
N GLY A 167 19.70 2.87 -5.94
CA GLY A 167 19.20 2.10 -4.81
C GLY A 167 19.06 2.94 -3.54
N PHE A 168 18.74 2.29 -2.41
CA PHE A 168 18.49 2.98 -1.15
C PHE A 168 19.67 3.84 -0.71
N SER A 169 19.39 5.05 -0.21
CA SER A 169 20.34 5.96 0.42
C SER A 169 19.72 6.55 1.68
N PRO A 170 20.32 6.35 2.87
CA PRO A 170 19.83 6.94 4.13
C PRO A 170 19.74 8.46 4.05
N GLU A 171 20.73 9.11 3.43
CA GLU A 171 20.79 10.56 3.28
C GLU A 171 19.59 11.07 2.48
N ARG A 172 19.29 10.45 1.33
CA ARG A 172 18.10 10.80 0.50
C ARG A 172 16.79 10.47 1.16
N SER A 173 16.76 9.50 2.08
CA SER A 173 15.57 9.17 2.85
C SER A 173 15.24 10.20 3.92
N LEU A 174 16.26 10.81 4.54
CA LEU A 174 16.10 11.82 5.60
C LEU A 174 15.81 13.22 5.03
N HIS A 175 16.35 13.56 3.87
CA HIS A 175 16.16 14.86 3.20
C HIS A 175 15.09 14.74 2.10
N ARG A 176 13.85 14.41 2.51
CA ARG A 176 12.70 14.39 1.59
C ARG A 176 12.35 15.83 1.21
N GLU A 177 12.76 16.27 0.02
CA GLU A 177 12.11 17.40 -0.63
C GLU A 177 10.68 16.96 -0.99
N GLY A 178 9.67 17.65 -0.42
CA GLY A 178 8.26 17.34 -0.55
C GLY A 178 7.69 17.52 -1.95
#